data_d2fd9c643cde06e319352e510d3d1120
#
_entry.id   d2fd9c643cde06e319352e510d3d1120
#
_cell.length_a   1.000
_cell.length_b   1.000
_cell.length_c   1.000
_cell.angle_alpha   90.00
_cell.angle_beta   90.00
_cell.angle_gamma   90.00
#
_symmetry.space_group_name_H-M   'P 1'
#
loop_
_entity.id
_entity.type
_entity.pdbx_description
1 polymer ?
#
loop_
_entity_poly.entity_id
_entity_poly.type
_entity_poly.pdbx_seq_one_letter_code
_entity_poly.pdbx_strand_id
1 'polypeptide(L)'
;MTITRRGVMAGGAALALASRLNAAPPDSLDAIALSKGRRFGSAIGMGQYPDARYRALVEAECGVIVPENELKMHAIHPDGPDKFDFSKADILVDYATQHGLLVRGHNLIWHHPQWMPKWSETYDYGAKPAEKVAQILTNHVETTCKRYADRIFTWDVVNEAVDNKTGVMRETAFSKAMGSPEAVLDLAFRTASAAVPKCELVYNDYMSWDSELHCGGVLHLLEGFRKRDVPVDTLGLQSHLSAKQGMERAGFGPSQERAWRGFLDAVTGMGYKLQITEYDVNDAAIQGDADARDSAVAELTRAYLDCTLSYRQVSVVMVWGMSDRYSWLQRNKTKREDGLPLRCCPYDSDFKPHPMREAIAASLGGAKARM
;
A
#
# COMPACT_ATOMS: atom_id res chain seq x y z
N MET A 1 45.02 -5.32 17.65
CA MET A 1 43.96 -6.24 17.21
C MET A 1 42.80 -6.12 18.21
N THR A 2 41.90 -5.19 17.97
CA THR A 2 40.79 -4.91 18.90
C THR A 2 39.50 -4.98 18.12
N ILE A 3 38.75 -6.06 18.36
CA ILE A 3 37.42 -6.34 17.76
C ILE A 3 36.39 -5.56 18.57
N THR A 4 35.85 -4.49 18.00
CA THR A 4 34.70 -3.79 18.57
C THR A 4 33.39 -4.50 18.17
N ARG A 5 32.75 -5.09 19.16
CA ARG A 5 31.37 -5.60 19.08
C ARG A 5 30.41 -4.40 18.87
N ARG A 6 29.86 -4.23 17.69
CA ARG A 6 28.69 -3.39 17.48
C ARG A 6 27.48 -4.15 18.01
N GLY A 7 26.93 -3.66 19.11
CA GLY A 7 25.66 -4.16 19.65
C GLY A 7 24.54 -3.94 18.68
N VAL A 8 23.81 -5.00 18.41
CA VAL A 8 22.51 -4.95 17.73
C VAL A 8 21.52 -4.27 18.67
N MET A 9 21.32 -2.97 18.46
CA MET A 9 20.17 -2.28 19.06
C MET A 9 18.96 -2.57 18.19
N ALA A 10 18.11 -3.47 18.65
CA ALA A 10 16.78 -3.65 18.12
C ALA A 10 15.96 -2.37 18.39
N GLY A 11 16.01 -1.45 17.44
CA GLY A 11 15.17 -0.27 17.44
C GLY A 11 13.74 -0.65 17.10
N GLY A 12 12.97 -1.05 18.10
CA GLY A 12 11.52 -1.02 18.01
C GLY A 12 11.12 0.45 17.86
N ALA A 13 10.72 0.88 16.65
CA ALA A 13 10.06 2.15 16.48
C ALA A 13 8.77 2.10 17.32
N ALA A 14 8.79 2.71 18.49
CA ALA A 14 7.60 2.97 19.27
C ALA A 14 6.71 3.85 18.37
N LEU A 15 5.59 3.30 17.90
CA LEU A 15 4.50 4.08 17.33
C LEU A 15 4.10 5.09 18.41
N ALA A 16 4.53 6.35 18.26
CA ALA A 16 4.13 7.41 19.15
C ALA A 16 2.61 7.49 19.10
N LEU A 17 1.98 7.15 20.22
CA LEU A 17 0.55 7.32 20.44
C LEU A 17 0.27 8.83 20.40
N ALA A 18 -0.07 9.36 19.22
CA ALA A 18 -0.75 10.64 19.17
C ALA A 18 -2.08 10.44 19.91
N SER A 19 -2.23 11.10 21.05
CA SER A 19 -3.49 11.12 21.80
C SER A 19 -4.56 11.70 20.88
N ARG A 20 -5.53 10.87 20.44
CA ARG A 20 -6.69 11.35 19.70
C ARG A 20 -7.47 12.31 20.61
N LEU A 21 -7.74 13.51 20.12
CA LEU A 21 -8.65 14.45 20.78
C LEU A 21 -10.08 13.89 20.86
N ASN A 22 -10.45 12.96 19.95
CA ASN A 22 -11.65 12.14 20.02
C ASN A 22 -11.23 10.66 19.90
N ALA A 23 -11.42 9.88 20.96
CA ALA A 23 -11.19 8.44 20.90
C ALA A 23 -12.16 7.81 19.88
N ALA A 24 -11.64 7.05 18.91
CA ALA A 24 -12.49 6.27 18.02
C ALA A 24 -13.37 5.31 18.86
N PRO A 25 -14.57 4.95 18.35
CA PRO A 25 -15.41 3.96 19.01
C PRO A 25 -14.61 2.69 19.35
N PRO A 26 -14.85 2.05 20.51
CA PRO A 26 -14.05 0.89 20.93
C PRO A 26 -14.18 -0.33 20.00
N ASP A 27 -15.22 -0.36 19.19
CA ASP A 27 -15.52 -1.36 18.17
C ASP A 27 -15.12 -0.94 16.75
N SER A 28 -14.44 0.21 16.60
CA SER A 28 -13.89 0.63 15.31
C SER A 28 -12.80 -0.34 14.84
N LEU A 29 -12.64 -0.45 13.53
CA LEU A 29 -11.62 -1.34 12.94
C LEU A 29 -10.20 -0.99 13.41
N ASP A 30 -9.87 0.31 13.55
CA ASP A 30 -8.57 0.70 14.07
C ASP A 30 -8.41 0.42 15.58
N ALA A 31 -9.45 0.58 16.41
CA ALA A 31 -9.37 0.24 17.82
C ALA A 31 -9.13 -1.27 18.02
N ILE A 32 -9.82 -2.12 17.23
CA ILE A 32 -9.60 -3.57 17.21
C ILE A 32 -8.16 -3.88 16.77
N ALA A 33 -7.68 -3.28 15.65
CA ALA A 33 -6.32 -3.47 15.17
C ALA A 33 -5.27 -3.05 16.22
N LEU A 34 -5.49 -1.89 16.85
CA LEU A 34 -4.60 -1.33 17.87
C LEU A 34 -4.48 -2.24 19.09
N SER A 35 -5.56 -2.92 19.51
CA SER A 35 -5.55 -3.93 20.58
C SER A 35 -4.59 -5.09 20.32
N LYS A 36 -4.18 -5.27 19.04
CA LYS A 36 -3.24 -6.30 18.56
C LYS A 36 -1.89 -5.71 18.14
N GLY A 37 -1.64 -4.42 18.43
CA GLY A 37 -0.42 -3.73 18.04
C GLY A 37 -0.32 -3.44 16.54
N ARG A 38 -1.46 -3.31 15.85
CA ARG A 38 -1.60 -2.98 14.43
C ARG A 38 -2.38 -1.70 14.24
N ARG A 39 -2.39 -1.19 13.03
CA ARG A 39 -3.25 -0.07 12.65
C ARG A 39 -4.17 -0.50 11.52
N PHE A 40 -5.35 0.15 11.45
CA PHE A 40 -6.27 0.03 10.34
C PHE A 40 -6.53 1.40 9.71
N GLY A 41 -6.72 1.42 8.39
CA GLY A 41 -6.98 2.67 7.69
C GLY A 41 -7.53 2.48 6.28
N SER A 42 -7.66 3.60 5.58
CA SER A 42 -8.24 3.64 4.24
C SER A 42 -7.56 4.66 3.33
N ALA A 43 -7.62 4.38 2.02
CA ALA A 43 -7.37 5.41 1.03
C ALA A 43 -8.47 6.48 1.07
N ILE A 44 -8.05 7.73 0.86
CA ILE A 44 -8.92 8.89 0.63
C ILE A 44 -8.24 9.82 -0.36
N GLY A 45 -8.98 10.28 -1.36
CA GLY A 45 -8.50 11.25 -2.35
C GLY A 45 -9.40 12.46 -2.45
N MET A 46 -9.04 13.41 -3.29
CA MET A 46 -9.84 14.62 -3.52
C MET A 46 -11.21 14.34 -4.14
N GLY A 47 -11.44 13.15 -4.69
CA GLY A 47 -12.77 12.72 -5.15
C GLY A 47 -13.74 12.38 -4.02
N GLN A 48 -13.23 11.86 -2.90
CA GLN A 48 -14.00 11.47 -1.72
C GLN A 48 -14.04 12.58 -0.66
N TYR A 49 -12.95 13.35 -0.55
CA TYR A 49 -12.76 14.36 0.50
C TYR A 49 -13.90 15.38 0.64
N PRO A 50 -14.59 15.86 -0.42
CA PRO A 50 -15.71 16.79 -0.26
C PRO A 50 -16.94 16.19 0.44
N ASP A 51 -17.12 14.86 0.42
CA ASP A 51 -18.26 14.21 1.09
C ASP A 51 -18.03 14.11 2.61
N ALA A 52 -18.76 14.92 3.37
CA ALA A 52 -18.67 14.94 4.83
C ALA A 52 -19.08 13.60 5.47
N ARG A 53 -20.00 12.83 4.84
CA ARG A 53 -20.41 11.51 5.34
C ARG A 53 -19.28 10.48 5.19
N TYR A 54 -18.53 10.56 4.07
CA TYR A 54 -17.36 9.69 3.86
C TYR A 54 -16.25 10.03 4.85
N ARG A 55 -15.96 11.32 5.08
CA ARG A 55 -14.97 11.71 6.10
C ARG A 55 -15.37 11.21 7.49
N ALA A 56 -16.64 11.39 7.88
CA ALA A 56 -17.13 10.89 9.17
C ALA A 56 -16.96 9.36 9.31
N LEU A 57 -17.18 8.59 8.24
CA LEU A 57 -16.92 7.15 8.23
C LEU A 57 -15.43 6.83 8.42
N VAL A 58 -14.54 7.53 7.70
CA VAL A 58 -13.09 7.37 7.85
C VAL A 58 -12.65 7.70 9.28
N GLU A 59 -13.14 8.79 9.85
CA GLU A 59 -12.83 9.22 11.22
C GLU A 59 -13.32 8.22 12.29
N ALA A 60 -14.47 7.57 12.02
CA ALA A 60 -15.04 6.58 12.95
C ALA A 60 -14.27 5.26 12.95
N GLU A 61 -13.83 4.78 11.77
CA GLU A 61 -13.27 3.44 11.62
C GLU A 61 -11.75 3.39 11.53
N CYS A 62 -11.11 4.47 11.07
CA CYS A 62 -9.70 4.47 10.69
C CYS A 62 -8.82 5.23 11.69
N GLY A 63 -7.59 4.76 11.84
CA GLY A 63 -6.51 5.48 12.53
C GLY A 63 -5.39 5.92 11.60
N VAL A 64 -5.48 5.50 10.32
CA VAL A 64 -4.52 5.83 9.27
C VAL A 64 -5.26 6.20 8.00
N ILE A 65 -4.75 7.17 7.26
CA ILE A 65 -5.16 7.40 5.88
C ILE A 65 -3.97 7.29 4.92
N VAL A 66 -4.27 7.04 3.65
CA VAL A 66 -3.33 7.17 2.55
C VAL A 66 -3.95 8.05 1.46
N PRO A 67 -3.30 9.16 1.04
CA PRO A 67 -3.75 9.92 -0.13
C PRO A 67 -3.75 9.02 -1.39
N GLU A 68 -4.92 8.87 -2.03
CA GLU A 68 -5.11 7.90 -3.11
C GLU A 68 -4.22 8.19 -4.33
N ASN A 69 -4.11 9.48 -4.71
CA ASN A 69 -3.39 9.91 -5.90
C ASN A 69 -2.49 11.14 -5.69
N GLU A 70 -2.71 11.91 -4.65
CA GLU A 70 -2.24 13.28 -4.51
C GLU A 70 -0.74 13.37 -4.18
N LEU A 71 -0.14 12.27 -3.69
CA LEU A 71 1.31 12.18 -3.43
C LEU A 71 2.10 11.49 -4.56
N LYS A 72 1.42 10.98 -5.61
CA LYS A 72 2.09 10.33 -6.73
C LYS A 72 2.91 11.34 -7.54
N MET A 73 4.09 10.93 -8.01
CA MET A 73 5.03 11.82 -8.71
C MET A 73 4.37 12.57 -9.88
N HIS A 74 3.49 11.92 -10.66
CA HIS A 74 2.80 12.57 -11.77
C HIS A 74 1.78 13.64 -11.32
N ALA A 75 1.27 13.55 -10.09
CA ALA A 75 0.39 14.56 -9.52
C ALA A 75 1.18 15.74 -8.94
N ILE A 76 2.33 15.45 -8.33
CA ILE A 76 3.24 16.47 -7.75
C ILE A 76 3.99 17.22 -8.84
N HIS A 77 4.34 16.55 -9.96
CA HIS A 77 5.08 17.13 -11.09
C HIS A 77 4.26 17.08 -12.39
N PRO A 78 3.16 17.83 -12.50
CA PRO A 78 2.32 17.77 -13.70
C PRO A 78 3.03 18.30 -14.96
N ASP A 79 3.89 19.31 -14.82
CA ASP A 79 4.44 20.10 -15.95
C ASP A 79 5.96 19.99 -16.11
N GLY A 80 6.65 19.19 -15.30
CA GLY A 80 8.10 19.04 -15.40
C GLY A 80 8.79 18.82 -14.05
N PRO A 81 10.08 18.44 -14.06
CA PRO A 81 10.77 17.97 -12.86
C PRO A 81 11.02 19.05 -11.79
N ASP A 82 11.00 20.33 -12.17
CA ASP A 82 11.30 21.43 -11.28
C ASP A 82 10.04 22.15 -10.74
N LYS A 83 8.86 21.68 -11.15
CA LYS A 83 7.57 22.27 -10.77
C LYS A 83 6.82 21.35 -9.82
N PHE A 84 6.74 21.74 -8.55
CA PHE A 84 6.03 20.99 -7.53
C PHE A 84 4.64 21.59 -7.28
N ASP A 85 3.61 20.74 -7.28
CA ASP A 85 2.26 21.07 -6.82
C ASP A 85 1.87 20.12 -5.67
N PHE A 86 1.96 20.60 -4.46
CA PHE A 86 1.54 19.88 -3.26
C PHE A 86 0.14 20.25 -2.77
N SER A 87 -0.56 21.16 -3.46
CA SER A 87 -1.79 21.77 -2.98
C SER A 87 -2.85 20.76 -2.52
N LYS A 88 -3.06 19.70 -3.29
CA LYS A 88 -4.04 18.65 -2.98
C LYS A 88 -3.53 17.70 -1.88
N ALA A 89 -2.26 17.36 -1.91
CA ALA A 89 -1.66 16.50 -0.89
C ALA A 89 -1.67 17.19 0.49
N ASP A 90 -1.37 18.49 0.54
CA ASP A 90 -1.42 19.29 1.77
C ASP A 90 -2.80 19.26 2.41
N ILE A 91 -3.88 19.40 1.63
CA ILE A 91 -5.26 19.33 2.15
C ILE A 91 -5.51 18.02 2.89
N LEU A 92 -5.10 16.89 2.31
CA LEU A 92 -5.34 15.57 2.91
C LEU A 92 -4.44 15.31 4.13
N VAL A 93 -3.18 15.73 4.07
CA VAL A 93 -2.25 15.59 5.20
C VAL A 93 -2.63 16.52 6.35
N ASP A 94 -3.07 17.74 6.06
CA ASP A 94 -3.57 18.68 7.08
C ASP A 94 -4.86 18.16 7.73
N TYR A 95 -5.79 17.62 6.91
CA TYR A 95 -6.99 16.95 7.42
C TYR A 95 -6.64 15.82 8.39
N ALA A 96 -5.72 14.94 8.00
CA ALA A 96 -5.29 13.85 8.88
C ALA A 96 -4.72 14.36 10.20
N THR A 97 -3.85 15.37 10.13
CA THR A 97 -3.23 15.99 11.31
C THR A 97 -4.29 16.59 12.24
N GLN A 98 -5.27 17.33 11.69
CA GLN A 98 -6.35 17.95 12.45
C GLN A 98 -7.25 16.93 13.16
N HIS A 99 -7.42 15.74 12.57
CA HIS A 99 -8.27 14.68 13.12
C HIS A 99 -7.48 13.59 13.87
N GLY A 100 -6.17 13.77 14.09
CA GLY A 100 -5.33 12.82 14.83
C GLY A 100 -5.14 11.49 14.11
N LEU A 101 -5.26 11.46 12.78
CA LEU A 101 -5.01 10.31 11.94
C LEU A 101 -3.53 10.27 11.53
N LEU A 102 -2.96 9.08 11.47
CA LEU A 102 -1.65 8.87 10.87
C LEU A 102 -1.75 8.92 9.35
N VAL A 103 -0.65 9.26 8.68
CA VAL A 103 -0.60 9.29 7.21
C VAL A 103 0.45 8.31 6.70
N ARG A 104 0.04 7.49 5.75
CA ARG A 104 0.91 6.67 4.91
C ARG A 104 1.16 7.40 3.60
N GLY A 105 2.41 7.56 3.19
CA GLY A 105 2.78 8.22 1.92
C GLY A 105 2.72 7.24 0.75
N HIS A 106 1.97 7.57 -0.29
CA HIS A 106 1.81 6.73 -1.48
C HIS A 106 1.80 7.61 -2.73
N ASN A 107 2.72 7.45 -3.62
CA ASN A 107 4.04 6.83 -3.58
C ASN A 107 5.10 7.81 -4.11
N LEU A 108 6.37 7.63 -3.74
CA LEU A 108 7.43 8.48 -4.26
C LEU A 108 7.71 8.16 -5.74
N ILE A 109 7.91 6.90 -6.07
CA ILE A 109 8.17 6.44 -7.44
C ILE A 109 7.21 5.31 -7.81
N TRP A 110 6.29 5.55 -8.75
CA TRP A 110 5.55 4.48 -9.39
C TRP A 110 6.34 3.99 -10.60
N HIS A 111 7.11 2.91 -10.39
CA HIS A 111 8.04 2.41 -11.40
C HIS A 111 7.32 1.58 -12.49
N HIS A 112 6.32 2.19 -13.09
CA HIS A 112 5.50 1.61 -14.14
C HIS A 112 5.40 2.61 -15.33
N PRO A 113 5.75 2.22 -16.57
CA PRO A 113 5.84 3.17 -17.68
C PRO A 113 4.56 3.97 -17.93
N GLN A 114 3.39 3.37 -17.71
CA GLN A 114 2.10 4.04 -17.90
C GLN A 114 1.84 5.16 -16.86
N TRP A 115 2.46 5.05 -15.66
CA TRP A 115 2.15 5.92 -14.51
C TRP A 115 3.29 6.87 -14.14
N MET A 116 4.39 6.82 -14.88
CA MET A 116 5.40 7.87 -14.80
C MET A 116 4.83 9.22 -15.24
N PRO A 117 5.36 10.35 -14.72
CA PRO A 117 5.00 11.66 -15.25
C PRO A 117 5.19 11.70 -16.78
N LYS A 118 4.18 12.14 -17.51
CA LYS A 118 4.19 12.12 -19.00
C LYS A 118 5.39 12.84 -19.61
N TRP A 119 5.82 13.94 -18.99
CA TRP A 119 6.98 14.68 -19.45
C TRP A 119 8.27 13.83 -19.41
N SER A 120 8.36 12.81 -18.58
CA SER A 120 9.58 11.99 -18.46
C SER A 120 9.93 11.24 -19.76
N GLU A 121 8.95 10.93 -20.59
CA GLU A 121 9.16 10.22 -21.86
C GLU A 121 9.78 11.11 -22.94
N THR A 122 9.56 12.42 -22.87
CA THR A 122 9.99 13.39 -23.89
C THR A 122 11.01 14.39 -23.37
N TYR A 123 11.39 14.27 -22.09
CA TYR A 123 12.35 15.18 -21.46
C TYR A 123 13.76 14.98 -22.03
N ASP A 124 14.43 16.08 -22.36
CA ASP A 124 15.82 16.04 -22.78
C ASP A 124 16.75 15.92 -21.56
N TYR A 125 17.26 14.71 -21.35
CA TYR A 125 18.19 14.44 -20.23
C TYR A 125 19.61 14.92 -20.52
N GLY A 126 19.89 15.48 -21.71
CA GLY A 126 21.18 16.06 -22.09
C GLY A 126 22.30 15.04 -22.28
N ALA A 127 23.54 15.52 -22.28
CA ALA A 127 24.73 14.70 -22.56
C ALA A 127 25.06 13.66 -21.46
N LYS A 128 24.48 13.81 -20.25
CA LYS A 128 24.71 12.94 -19.09
C LYS A 128 23.38 12.49 -18.49
N PRO A 129 22.62 11.65 -19.20
CA PRO A 129 21.25 11.31 -18.81
C PRO A 129 21.16 10.66 -17.42
N ALA A 130 22.08 9.78 -17.04
CA ALA A 130 22.10 9.14 -15.74
C ALA A 130 22.28 10.16 -14.59
N GLU A 131 23.20 11.11 -14.74
CA GLU A 131 23.40 12.18 -13.73
C GLU A 131 22.15 13.07 -13.62
N LYS A 132 21.52 13.40 -14.75
CA LYS A 132 20.31 14.23 -14.78
C LYS A 132 19.12 13.54 -14.12
N VAL A 133 18.88 12.26 -14.39
CA VAL A 133 17.83 11.49 -13.73
C VAL A 133 18.11 11.36 -12.23
N ALA A 134 19.37 11.10 -11.84
CA ALA A 134 19.74 11.04 -10.43
C ALA A 134 19.43 12.35 -9.70
N GLN A 135 19.69 13.51 -10.32
CA GLN A 135 19.34 14.82 -9.76
C GLN A 135 17.83 14.99 -9.61
N ILE A 136 17.05 14.64 -10.66
CA ILE A 136 15.58 14.74 -10.63
C ILE A 136 14.99 13.86 -9.53
N LEU A 137 15.41 12.59 -9.45
CA LEU A 137 14.93 11.66 -8.43
C LEU A 137 15.30 12.10 -7.02
N THR A 138 16.55 12.50 -6.80
CA THR A 138 17.01 13.00 -5.49
C THR A 138 16.20 14.24 -5.08
N ASN A 139 16.05 15.22 -5.97
CA ASN A 139 15.26 16.42 -5.68
C ASN A 139 13.80 16.10 -5.36
N HIS A 140 13.15 15.21 -6.14
CA HIS A 140 11.79 14.80 -5.88
C HIS A 140 11.61 14.12 -4.53
N VAL A 141 12.41 13.08 -4.27
CA VAL A 141 12.31 12.28 -3.04
C VAL A 141 12.63 13.12 -1.82
N GLU A 142 13.73 13.90 -1.84
CA GLU A 142 14.10 14.75 -0.71
C GLU A 142 13.06 15.83 -0.42
N THR A 143 12.61 16.54 -1.45
CA THR A 143 11.64 17.63 -1.28
C THR A 143 10.32 17.09 -0.73
N THR A 144 9.82 15.99 -1.29
CA THR A 144 8.56 15.37 -0.84
C THR A 144 8.67 14.81 0.57
N CYS A 145 9.73 14.06 0.86
CA CYS A 145 9.95 13.48 2.19
C CYS A 145 10.12 14.56 3.25
N LYS A 146 10.95 15.58 2.99
CA LYS A 146 11.22 16.68 3.96
C LYS A 146 9.96 17.53 4.22
N ARG A 147 9.10 17.75 3.21
CA ARG A 147 7.84 18.47 3.39
C ARG A 147 6.92 17.83 4.42
N TYR A 148 6.91 16.51 4.49
CA TYR A 148 6.00 15.74 5.35
C TYR A 148 6.70 14.95 6.46
N ALA A 149 7.96 15.23 6.77
CA ALA A 149 8.85 14.42 7.61
C ALA A 149 8.26 14.01 8.98
N ASP A 150 7.53 14.93 9.63
CA ASP A 150 6.94 14.67 10.98
C ASP A 150 5.47 14.22 10.90
N ARG A 151 4.91 14.09 9.70
CA ARG A 151 3.47 13.81 9.47
C ARG A 151 3.21 12.47 8.78
N ILE A 152 4.19 11.96 8.03
CA ILE A 152 4.10 10.66 7.35
C ILE A 152 5.02 9.66 8.06
N PHE A 153 4.46 8.55 8.54
CA PHE A 153 5.21 7.57 9.34
C PHE A 153 5.79 6.41 8.52
N THR A 154 5.27 6.18 7.31
CA THR A 154 5.73 5.14 6.39
C THR A 154 5.52 5.58 4.94
N TRP A 155 6.45 5.24 4.05
CA TRP A 155 6.42 5.61 2.64
C TRP A 155 6.50 4.41 1.72
N ASP A 156 5.59 4.34 0.74
CA ASP A 156 5.84 3.58 -0.49
C ASP A 156 6.89 4.33 -1.30
N VAL A 157 8.13 3.92 -1.11
CA VAL A 157 9.25 4.54 -1.84
C VAL A 157 9.19 4.16 -3.31
N VAL A 158 8.96 2.88 -3.57
CA VAL A 158 8.77 2.35 -4.93
C VAL A 158 7.51 1.50 -4.98
N ASN A 159 6.72 1.71 -6.02
CA ASN A 159 5.51 0.98 -6.32
C ASN A 159 5.63 0.24 -7.66
N GLU A 160 5.24 -1.06 -7.70
CA GLU A 160 5.00 -1.88 -8.90
C GLU A 160 6.17 -1.96 -9.90
N ALA A 161 7.36 -2.22 -9.41
CA ALA A 161 8.53 -2.30 -10.27
C ALA A 161 8.64 -3.62 -11.06
N VAL A 162 7.93 -4.68 -10.65
CA VAL A 162 7.99 -5.99 -11.30
C VAL A 162 6.81 -6.18 -12.26
N ASP A 163 7.09 -6.65 -13.48
CA ASP A 163 6.05 -6.99 -14.44
C ASP A 163 5.43 -8.35 -14.09
N ASN A 164 4.12 -8.38 -13.88
CA ASN A 164 3.40 -9.56 -13.40
C ASN A 164 3.30 -10.70 -14.42
N LYS A 165 3.57 -10.43 -15.70
CA LYS A 165 3.52 -11.44 -16.77
C LYS A 165 4.87 -12.12 -17.01
N THR A 166 5.95 -11.39 -16.75
CA THR A 166 7.31 -11.86 -17.03
C THR A 166 8.15 -12.09 -15.79
N GLY A 167 7.76 -11.52 -14.64
CA GLY A 167 8.56 -11.55 -13.40
C GLY A 167 9.83 -10.68 -13.47
N VAL A 168 10.00 -9.90 -14.52
CA VAL A 168 11.18 -9.03 -14.72
C VAL A 168 10.86 -7.61 -14.30
N MET A 169 11.86 -6.88 -13.83
CA MET A 169 11.68 -5.46 -13.53
C MET A 169 11.29 -4.66 -14.77
N ARG A 170 10.32 -3.76 -14.62
CA ARG A 170 9.85 -2.88 -15.68
C ARG A 170 10.93 -1.89 -16.07
N GLU A 171 10.95 -1.51 -17.35
CA GLU A 171 11.70 -0.37 -17.81
C GLU A 171 10.83 0.88 -17.89
N THR A 172 11.37 2.00 -17.41
CA THR A 172 10.76 3.33 -17.51
C THR A 172 11.70 4.30 -18.21
N ALA A 173 11.24 5.51 -18.52
CA ALA A 173 12.11 6.56 -19.06
C ALA A 173 13.33 6.81 -18.17
N PHE A 174 13.13 6.78 -16.84
CA PHE A 174 14.21 6.98 -15.88
C PHE A 174 15.20 5.82 -15.87
N SER A 175 14.72 4.57 -15.86
CA SER A 175 15.63 3.42 -15.84
C SER A 175 16.45 3.31 -17.13
N LYS A 176 15.85 3.63 -18.28
CA LYS A 176 16.57 3.70 -19.57
C LYS A 176 17.68 4.75 -19.55
N ALA A 177 17.38 5.93 -19.02
CA ALA A 177 18.35 7.02 -18.91
C ALA A 177 19.45 6.72 -17.87
N MET A 178 19.14 6.00 -16.78
CA MET A 178 20.12 5.57 -15.75
C MET A 178 20.90 4.31 -16.15
N GLY A 179 20.43 3.56 -17.13
CA GLY A 179 21.05 2.32 -17.60
C GLY A 179 20.62 1.07 -16.84
N SER A 180 19.82 1.18 -15.76
CA SER A 180 19.22 0.02 -15.10
C SER A 180 18.02 0.41 -14.22
N PRO A 181 16.98 -0.47 -14.10
CA PRO A 181 15.91 -0.28 -13.12
C PRO A 181 16.41 -0.26 -11.68
N GLU A 182 17.35 -1.16 -11.33
CA GLU A 182 17.93 -1.25 -9.97
C GLU A 182 18.54 0.08 -9.54
N ALA A 183 19.23 0.78 -10.43
CA ALA A 183 19.84 2.06 -10.11
C ALA A 183 18.81 3.12 -9.70
N VAL A 184 17.63 3.13 -10.35
CA VAL A 184 16.51 4.01 -9.99
C VAL A 184 15.97 3.67 -8.60
N LEU A 185 15.70 2.38 -8.36
CA LEU A 185 15.11 1.91 -7.12
C LEU A 185 16.06 2.11 -5.93
N ASP A 186 17.32 1.71 -6.09
CA ASP A 186 18.35 1.84 -5.04
C ASP A 186 18.57 3.31 -4.66
N LEU A 187 18.62 4.20 -5.64
CA LEU A 187 18.76 5.65 -5.40
C LEU A 187 17.55 6.19 -4.63
N ALA A 188 16.32 5.82 -5.05
CA ALA A 188 15.10 6.28 -4.39
C ALA A 188 15.08 5.88 -2.90
N PHE A 189 15.35 4.62 -2.59
CA PHE A 189 15.38 4.12 -1.20
C PHE A 189 16.48 4.77 -0.37
N ARG A 190 17.71 4.90 -0.89
CA ARG A 190 18.81 5.55 -0.18
C ARG A 190 18.53 7.01 0.10
N THR A 191 17.94 7.71 -0.87
CA THR A 191 17.55 9.11 -0.71
C THR A 191 16.44 9.28 0.33
N ALA A 192 15.39 8.43 0.29
CA ALA A 192 14.31 8.46 1.27
C ALA A 192 14.83 8.15 2.69
N SER A 193 15.70 7.14 2.84
CA SER A 193 16.33 6.79 4.12
C SER A 193 17.12 7.94 4.73
N ALA A 194 17.85 8.69 3.90
CA ALA A 194 18.59 9.85 4.34
C ALA A 194 17.68 11.03 4.72
N ALA A 195 16.60 11.24 3.96
CA ALA A 195 15.68 12.37 4.16
C ALA A 195 14.75 12.17 5.37
N VAL A 196 14.29 10.92 5.61
CA VAL A 196 13.32 10.57 6.68
C VAL A 196 13.77 9.31 7.44
N PRO A 197 14.85 9.36 8.21
CA PRO A 197 15.49 8.17 8.80
C PRO A 197 14.63 7.44 9.86
N LYS A 198 13.51 8.01 10.26
CA LYS A 198 12.57 7.41 11.21
C LYS A 198 11.36 6.75 10.53
N CYS A 199 11.15 7.01 9.24
CA CYS A 199 10.04 6.43 8.49
C CYS A 199 10.33 4.98 8.12
N GLU A 200 9.28 4.15 8.11
CA GLU A 200 9.34 2.81 7.53
C GLU A 200 9.29 2.90 6.01
N LEU A 201 10.25 2.29 5.32
CA LEU A 201 10.40 2.37 3.86
C LEU A 201 9.88 1.09 3.22
N VAL A 202 8.91 1.23 2.31
CA VAL A 202 8.13 0.14 1.74
C VAL A 202 8.40 0.00 0.24
N TYR A 203 8.64 -1.21 -0.22
CA TYR A 203 8.40 -1.62 -1.60
C TYR A 203 6.96 -2.15 -1.69
N ASN A 204 6.11 -1.56 -2.52
CA ASN A 204 4.69 -1.89 -2.61
C ASN A 204 4.36 -2.53 -3.98
N ASP A 205 3.63 -3.66 -3.98
CA ASP A 205 3.27 -4.33 -5.23
C ASP A 205 2.01 -5.22 -5.06
N TYR A 206 1.43 -5.71 -6.19
CA TYR A 206 0.14 -6.42 -6.23
C TYR A 206 0.26 -7.93 -6.44
N MET A 207 1.28 -8.56 -5.83
CA MET A 207 1.44 -10.01 -5.90
C MET A 207 0.20 -10.75 -5.40
N SER A 208 -0.05 -11.91 -5.98
CA SER A 208 -1.05 -12.84 -5.49
C SER A 208 -0.55 -14.28 -5.65
N TRP A 209 -1.19 -15.20 -4.94
CA TRP A 209 -0.92 -16.64 -5.05
C TRP A 209 -1.18 -17.24 -6.43
N ASP A 210 -1.90 -16.52 -7.28
CA ASP A 210 -2.22 -16.95 -8.66
C ASP A 210 -1.12 -16.58 -9.66
N SER A 211 -0.06 -15.86 -9.25
CA SER A 211 1.00 -15.39 -10.12
C SER A 211 2.39 -15.77 -9.61
N GLU A 212 2.83 -16.99 -9.96
CA GLU A 212 4.17 -17.50 -9.59
C GLU A 212 5.29 -16.61 -10.16
N LEU A 213 5.16 -16.17 -11.42
CA LEU A 213 6.16 -15.29 -12.06
C LEU A 213 6.30 -13.96 -11.31
N HIS A 214 5.19 -13.34 -10.95
CA HIS A 214 5.21 -12.08 -10.21
C HIS A 214 5.80 -12.25 -8.81
N CYS A 215 5.34 -13.25 -8.07
CA CYS A 215 5.91 -13.57 -6.75
C CYS A 215 7.41 -13.86 -6.83
N GLY A 216 7.84 -14.67 -7.81
CA GLY A 216 9.27 -15.00 -8.02
C GLY A 216 10.10 -13.76 -8.36
N GLY A 217 9.60 -12.87 -9.22
CA GLY A 217 10.26 -11.61 -9.55
C GLY A 217 10.39 -10.66 -8.36
N VAL A 218 9.35 -10.55 -7.53
CA VAL A 218 9.39 -9.74 -6.30
C VAL A 218 10.38 -10.33 -5.29
N LEU A 219 10.40 -11.66 -5.09
CA LEU A 219 11.40 -12.30 -4.22
C LEU A 219 12.82 -12.02 -4.69
N HIS A 220 13.08 -12.12 -6.01
CA HIS A 220 14.37 -11.82 -6.59
C HIS A 220 14.79 -10.36 -6.36
N LEU A 221 13.85 -9.41 -6.52
CA LEU A 221 14.08 -7.99 -6.24
C LEU A 221 14.44 -7.76 -4.77
N LEU A 222 13.68 -8.36 -3.84
CA LEU A 222 13.91 -8.25 -2.40
C LEU A 222 15.27 -8.83 -1.98
N GLU A 223 15.66 -9.98 -2.52
CA GLU A 223 17.00 -10.53 -2.35
C GLU A 223 18.09 -9.59 -2.87
N GLY A 224 17.84 -8.97 -4.04
CA GLY A 224 18.72 -7.97 -4.63
C GLY A 224 18.91 -6.76 -3.71
N PHE A 225 17.86 -6.24 -3.11
CA PHE A 225 17.95 -5.16 -2.13
C PHE A 225 18.82 -5.55 -0.92
N ARG A 226 18.65 -6.75 -0.36
CA ARG A 226 19.50 -7.23 0.73
C ARG A 226 20.97 -7.36 0.32
N LYS A 227 21.25 -7.93 -0.86
CA LYS A 227 22.61 -8.08 -1.39
C LYS A 227 23.34 -6.76 -1.61
N ARG A 228 22.60 -5.69 -1.94
CA ARG A 228 23.16 -4.34 -2.19
C ARG A 228 23.02 -3.40 -1.00
N ASP A 229 22.60 -3.90 0.18
CA ASP A 229 22.35 -3.10 1.38
C ASP A 229 21.43 -1.88 1.12
N VAL A 230 20.36 -2.09 0.34
CA VAL A 230 19.34 -1.06 0.11
C VAL A 230 18.40 -1.01 1.32
N PRO A 231 18.12 0.18 1.87
CA PRO A 231 17.34 0.32 3.10
C PRO A 231 15.82 0.17 2.85
N VAL A 232 15.40 -1.06 2.56
CA VAL A 232 13.98 -1.45 2.45
C VAL A 232 13.60 -2.18 3.73
N ASP A 233 12.59 -1.71 4.44
CA ASP A 233 12.11 -2.30 5.70
C ASP A 233 11.00 -3.31 5.48
N THR A 234 10.10 -3.04 4.54
CA THR A 234 8.77 -3.67 4.48
C THR A 234 8.38 -3.96 3.04
N LEU A 235 7.73 -5.11 2.84
CA LEU A 235 6.96 -5.38 1.64
C LEU A 235 5.51 -4.96 1.87
N GLY A 236 5.01 -4.07 1.02
CA GLY A 236 3.59 -3.73 0.91
C GLY A 236 2.87 -4.73 0.01
N LEU A 237 1.81 -5.31 0.53
CA LEU A 237 0.90 -6.22 -0.17
C LEU A 237 -0.34 -5.42 -0.55
N GLN A 238 -0.49 -5.03 -1.82
CA GLN A 238 -1.68 -4.26 -2.24
C GLN A 238 -2.96 -5.02 -1.94
N SER A 239 -2.98 -6.32 -2.19
CA SER A 239 -4.11 -7.19 -1.83
C SER A 239 -5.41 -6.82 -2.54
N HIS A 240 -5.34 -6.41 -3.81
CA HIS A 240 -6.49 -6.33 -4.69
C HIS A 240 -6.93 -7.74 -5.08
N LEU A 241 -7.94 -8.26 -4.42
CA LEU A 241 -8.40 -9.63 -4.60
C LEU A 241 -9.59 -9.74 -5.56
N SER A 242 -9.83 -10.95 -6.06
CA SER A 242 -11.01 -11.25 -6.86
C SER A 242 -11.67 -12.52 -6.32
N ALA A 243 -12.93 -12.40 -5.92
CA ALA A 243 -13.74 -13.53 -5.52
C ALA A 243 -14.08 -14.41 -6.74
N LYS A 244 -14.01 -15.73 -6.57
CA LYS A 244 -14.17 -16.72 -7.64
C LYS A 244 -15.36 -17.64 -7.37
N GLN A 245 -16.34 -17.63 -8.28
CA GLN A 245 -17.55 -18.45 -8.19
C GLN A 245 -17.21 -19.94 -8.10
N GLY A 246 -17.83 -20.65 -7.16
CA GLY A 246 -17.72 -22.10 -7.01
C GLY A 246 -16.38 -22.62 -6.48
N MET A 247 -15.46 -21.74 -6.14
CA MET A 247 -14.20 -22.11 -5.50
C MET A 247 -14.29 -22.07 -3.98
N GLU A 248 -13.57 -22.97 -3.32
CA GLU A 248 -13.50 -23.01 -1.85
C GLU A 248 -13.00 -21.66 -1.32
N ARG A 249 -13.68 -21.13 -0.29
CA ARG A 249 -13.42 -19.81 0.31
C ARG A 249 -13.34 -18.70 -0.75
N ALA A 250 -14.24 -18.80 -1.73
CA ALA A 250 -14.33 -17.86 -2.87
C ALA A 250 -12.99 -17.61 -3.58
N GLY A 251 -12.10 -18.58 -3.61
CA GLY A 251 -10.80 -18.54 -4.31
C GLY A 251 -9.56 -18.55 -3.43
N PHE A 252 -9.70 -18.70 -2.11
CA PHE A 252 -8.58 -18.85 -1.19
C PHE A 252 -8.66 -20.17 -0.39
N GLY A 253 -8.76 -21.29 -1.11
CA GLY A 253 -8.76 -22.62 -0.52
C GLY A 253 -7.36 -23.06 -0.02
N PRO A 254 -7.23 -24.30 0.51
CA PRO A 254 -5.99 -24.75 1.15
C PRO A 254 -4.74 -24.74 0.24
N SER A 255 -4.90 -24.90 -1.08
CA SER A 255 -3.75 -24.83 -1.99
C SER A 255 -3.26 -23.39 -2.20
N GLN A 256 -4.17 -22.43 -2.34
CA GLN A 256 -3.87 -21.02 -2.43
C GLN A 256 -3.24 -20.51 -1.13
N GLU A 257 -3.78 -20.93 0.00
CA GLU A 257 -3.21 -20.61 1.32
C GLU A 257 -1.77 -21.12 1.45
N ARG A 258 -1.48 -22.36 1.03
CA ARG A 258 -0.10 -22.91 1.06
C ARG A 258 0.85 -22.11 0.18
N ALA A 259 0.43 -21.77 -1.05
CA ALA A 259 1.24 -20.97 -1.96
C ALA A 259 1.54 -19.57 -1.38
N TRP A 260 0.50 -18.92 -0.82
CA TRP A 260 0.64 -17.60 -0.20
C TRP A 260 1.53 -17.63 1.03
N ARG A 261 1.37 -18.65 1.91
CA ARG A 261 2.28 -18.84 3.06
C ARG A 261 3.71 -19.03 2.61
N GLY A 262 3.97 -19.86 1.60
CA GLY A 262 5.32 -20.05 1.06
C GLY A 262 5.98 -18.75 0.61
N PHE A 263 5.22 -17.87 -0.05
CA PHE A 263 5.69 -16.54 -0.42
C PHE A 263 5.98 -15.67 0.81
N LEU A 264 5.03 -15.56 1.77
CA LEU A 264 5.22 -14.77 2.98
C LEU A 264 6.35 -15.27 3.87
N ASP A 265 6.54 -16.60 3.96
CA ASP A 265 7.65 -17.21 4.70
C ASP A 265 9.00 -16.83 4.08
N ALA A 266 9.11 -16.83 2.75
CA ALA A 266 10.32 -16.41 2.06
C ALA A 266 10.61 -14.91 2.32
N VAL A 267 9.61 -14.05 2.23
CA VAL A 267 9.75 -12.60 2.50
C VAL A 267 10.18 -12.33 3.95
N THR A 268 9.47 -12.94 4.90
CA THR A 268 9.78 -12.74 6.33
C THR A 268 11.07 -13.41 6.75
N GLY A 269 11.45 -14.51 6.10
CA GLY A 269 12.75 -15.17 6.26
C GLY A 269 13.93 -14.29 5.85
N MET A 270 13.75 -13.40 4.89
CA MET A 270 14.73 -12.37 4.52
C MET A 270 14.75 -11.17 5.50
N GLY A 271 13.91 -11.17 6.55
CA GLY A 271 13.86 -10.12 7.57
C GLY A 271 13.01 -8.93 7.20
N TYR A 272 12.15 -9.01 6.18
CA TYR A 272 11.20 -7.94 5.86
C TYR A 272 9.97 -7.98 6.76
N LYS A 273 9.44 -6.79 7.07
CA LYS A 273 8.11 -6.61 7.62
C LYS A 273 7.07 -6.64 6.50
N LEU A 274 5.80 -6.62 6.88
CA LEU A 274 4.66 -6.67 5.98
C LEU A 274 3.65 -5.57 6.31
N GLN A 275 3.02 -4.99 5.28
CA GLN A 275 1.82 -4.16 5.37
C GLN A 275 0.81 -4.63 4.32
N ILE A 276 -0.47 -4.74 4.67
CA ILE A 276 -1.56 -4.82 3.70
C ILE A 276 -1.93 -3.38 3.37
N THR A 277 -1.83 -2.99 2.10
CA THR A 277 -1.75 -1.57 1.74
C THR A 277 -2.95 -1.03 0.97
N GLU A 278 -3.69 -1.88 0.23
CA GLU A 278 -4.71 -1.45 -0.72
C GLU A 278 -5.88 -2.46 -0.84
N TYR A 279 -6.23 -3.11 0.27
CA TYR A 279 -7.17 -4.22 0.26
C TYR A 279 -8.55 -3.84 -0.30
N ASP A 280 -9.00 -4.59 -1.27
CA ASP A 280 -10.37 -4.64 -1.78
C ASP A 280 -10.66 -6.01 -2.42
N VAL A 281 -11.95 -6.29 -2.71
CA VAL A 281 -12.36 -7.56 -3.31
C VAL A 281 -13.28 -7.31 -4.50
N ASN A 282 -12.83 -7.65 -5.69
CA ASN A 282 -13.65 -7.63 -6.89
C ASN A 282 -14.60 -8.84 -6.89
N ASP A 283 -15.91 -8.60 -6.85
CA ASP A 283 -16.96 -9.61 -6.85
C ASP A 283 -17.62 -9.83 -8.23
N ALA A 284 -17.03 -9.31 -9.30
CA ALA A 284 -17.61 -9.35 -10.63
C ALA A 284 -17.98 -10.76 -11.11
N ALA A 285 -17.20 -11.77 -10.71
CA ALA A 285 -17.45 -13.17 -11.09
C ALA A 285 -18.52 -13.88 -10.25
N ILE A 286 -18.97 -13.29 -9.13
CA ILE A 286 -19.93 -13.93 -8.23
C ILE A 286 -21.35 -13.72 -8.75
N GLN A 287 -22.05 -14.82 -8.99
CA GLN A 287 -23.44 -14.83 -9.40
C GLN A 287 -24.38 -14.78 -8.19
N GLY A 288 -25.62 -14.35 -8.41
CA GLY A 288 -26.64 -14.30 -7.38
C GLY A 288 -26.98 -12.89 -6.91
N ASP A 289 -27.77 -12.81 -5.86
CA ASP A 289 -28.23 -11.56 -5.24
C ASP A 289 -27.12 -10.89 -4.38
N ALA A 290 -27.48 -9.81 -3.73
CA ALA A 290 -26.55 -9.06 -2.88
C ALA A 290 -26.01 -9.92 -1.73
N ASP A 291 -26.86 -10.74 -1.11
CA ASP A 291 -26.47 -11.55 0.05
C ASP A 291 -25.46 -12.65 -0.33
N ALA A 292 -25.66 -13.31 -1.48
CA ALA A 292 -24.73 -14.30 -2.00
C ALA A 292 -23.37 -13.68 -2.33
N ARG A 293 -23.37 -12.48 -2.91
CA ARG A 293 -22.16 -11.72 -3.27
C ARG A 293 -21.41 -11.26 -2.02
N ASP A 294 -22.11 -10.69 -1.06
CA ASP A 294 -21.55 -10.24 0.22
C ASP A 294 -20.96 -11.41 1.01
N SER A 295 -21.64 -12.56 1.01
CA SER A 295 -21.15 -13.77 1.67
C SER A 295 -19.84 -14.25 1.05
N ALA A 296 -19.73 -14.29 -0.27
CA ALA A 296 -18.50 -14.70 -0.96
C ALA A 296 -17.35 -13.73 -0.69
N VAL A 297 -17.61 -12.41 -0.72
CA VAL A 297 -16.61 -11.39 -0.39
C VAL A 297 -16.14 -11.52 1.06
N ALA A 298 -17.06 -11.70 2.01
CA ALA A 298 -16.73 -11.87 3.42
C ALA A 298 -15.95 -13.18 3.69
N GLU A 299 -16.29 -14.27 3.02
CA GLU A 299 -15.58 -15.55 3.13
C GLU A 299 -14.13 -15.44 2.64
N LEU A 300 -13.92 -14.85 1.45
CA LEU A 300 -12.58 -14.59 0.93
C LEU A 300 -11.80 -13.67 1.86
N THR A 301 -12.42 -12.59 2.32
CA THR A 301 -11.84 -11.63 3.26
C THR A 301 -11.35 -12.33 4.51
N ARG A 302 -12.21 -13.15 5.11
CA ARG A 302 -11.87 -13.89 6.33
C ARG A 302 -10.69 -14.82 6.12
N ALA A 303 -10.76 -15.64 5.08
CA ALA A 303 -9.73 -16.64 4.79
C ALA A 303 -8.37 -16.00 4.50
N TYR A 304 -8.33 -14.96 3.67
CA TYR A 304 -7.10 -14.26 3.33
C TYR A 304 -6.49 -13.52 4.52
N LEU A 305 -7.32 -12.75 5.25
CA LEU A 305 -6.83 -11.96 6.39
C LEU A 305 -6.41 -12.85 7.56
N ASP A 306 -7.12 -13.93 7.87
CA ASP A 306 -6.69 -14.87 8.92
C ASP A 306 -5.34 -15.50 8.61
N CYS A 307 -5.09 -15.86 7.34
CA CYS A 307 -3.79 -16.34 6.89
C CYS A 307 -2.72 -15.26 7.03
N THR A 308 -2.93 -14.08 6.43
CA THR A 308 -1.91 -13.04 6.35
C THR A 308 -1.63 -12.40 7.72
N LEU A 309 -2.66 -12.18 8.56
CA LEU A 309 -2.50 -11.64 9.91
C LEU A 309 -1.95 -12.65 10.93
N SER A 310 -1.81 -13.92 10.56
CA SER A 310 -1.06 -14.89 11.38
C SER A 310 0.44 -14.54 11.50
N TYR A 311 0.94 -13.72 10.55
CA TYR A 311 2.29 -13.19 10.57
C TYR A 311 2.36 -11.94 11.47
N ARG A 312 3.18 -11.99 12.52
CA ARG A 312 3.38 -10.86 13.43
C ARG A 312 4.06 -9.65 12.77
N GLN A 313 4.69 -9.86 11.63
CA GLN A 313 5.33 -8.85 10.81
C GLN A 313 4.34 -7.86 10.19
N VAL A 314 3.06 -8.24 10.02
CA VAL A 314 2.03 -7.32 9.48
C VAL A 314 1.73 -6.23 10.50
N SER A 315 2.00 -4.97 10.12
CA SER A 315 1.86 -3.79 11.02
C SER A 315 0.63 -2.94 10.74
N VAL A 316 0.20 -2.90 9.49
CA VAL A 316 -0.87 -2.04 9.00
C VAL A 316 -1.79 -2.84 8.09
N VAL A 317 -3.08 -2.57 8.15
CA VAL A 317 -4.10 -3.04 7.21
C VAL A 317 -4.82 -1.81 6.65
N MET A 318 -4.69 -1.58 5.35
CA MET A 318 -5.38 -0.51 4.64
C MET A 318 -6.37 -1.09 3.64
N VAL A 319 -7.57 -0.55 3.59
CA VAL A 319 -8.50 -0.79 2.47
C VAL A 319 -8.35 0.30 1.41
N TRP A 320 -8.59 -0.04 0.13
CA TRP A 320 -8.49 0.95 -0.95
C TRP A 320 -9.81 1.67 -1.19
N GLY A 321 -10.31 2.29 -0.11
CA GLY A 321 -11.60 2.94 -0.01
C GLY A 321 -12.55 2.23 0.95
N MET A 322 -13.28 3.01 1.76
CA MET A 322 -14.22 2.47 2.75
C MET A 322 -15.56 2.07 2.14
N SER A 323 -15.94 2.64 0.98
CA SER A 323 -17.29 2.49 0.42
C SER A 323 -17.27 2.21 -1.07
N ASP A 324 -18.17 1.35 -1.51
CA ASP A 324 -18.42 1.01 -2.91
C ASP A 324 -18.69 2.25 -3.77
N ARG A 325 -19.30 3.29 -3.20
CA ARG A 325 -19.62 4.55 -3.89
C ARG A 325 -18.41 5.15 -4.60
N TYR A 326 -17.23 5.05 -4.00
CA TYR A 326 -16.02 5.71 -4.45
C TYR A 326 -14.93 4.75 -4.92
N SER A 327 -15.18 3.44 -4.87
CA SER A 327 -14.19 2.45 -5.28
C SER A 327 -13.75 2.64 -6.73
N TRP A 328 -12.44 2.55 -6.94
CA TRP A 328 -11.85 2.58 -8.29
C TRP A 328 -12.34 1.42 -9.16
N LEU A 329 -12.71 0.29 -8.55
CA LEU A 329 -13.23 -0.89 -9.24
C LEU A 329 -14.55 -0.60 -9.98
N GLN A 330 -15.37 0.34 -9.49
CA GLN A 330 -16.59 0.77 -10.20
C GLN A 330 -16.30 1.45 -11.54
N ARG A 331 -15.10 2.01 -11.68
CA ARG A 331 -14.65 2.72 -12.90
C ARG A 331 -13.82 1.83 -13.81
N ASN A 332 -13.38 0.67 -13.33
CA ASN A 332 -12.54 -0.26 -14.07
C ASN A 332 -13.33 -0.93 -15.21
N LYS A 333 -12.61 -1.44 -16.21
CA LYS A 333 -13.19 -2.17 -17.35
C LYS A 333 -13.87 -3.48 -16.96
N THR A 334 -13.53 -4.03 -15.79
CA THR A 334 -14.12 -5.25 -15.24
C THR A 334 -15.50 -4.91 -14.67
N LYS A 335 -16.50 -4.87 -15.54
CA LYS A 335 -17.90 -4.68 -15.16
C LYS A 335 -18.54 -6.04 -14.99
N ARG A 336 -19.54 -6.11 -14.12
CA ARG A 336 -20.43 -7.28 -14.04
C ARG A 336 -21.26 -7.39 -15.31
N GLU A 337 -21.52 -8.62 -15.73
CA GLU A 337 -22.35 -8.90 -16.92
C GLU A 337 -23.81 -8.44 -16.73
N ASP A 338 -24.31 -8.46 -15.50
CA ASP A 338 -25.66 -8.00 -15.13
C ASP A 338 -25.78 -6.48 -15.00
N GLY A 339 -24.68 -5.73 -15.14
CA GLY A 339 -24.65 -4.26 -15.05
C GLY A 339 -24.80 -3.70 -13.63
N LEU A 340 -24.94 -4.56 -12.61
CA LEU A 340 -25.01 -4.11 -11.21
C LEU A 340 -23.65 -3.57 -10.72
N PRO A 341 -23.64 -2.64 -9.74
CA PRO A 341 -22.41 -2.16 -9.14
C PRO A 341 -21.70 -3.27 -8.37
N LEU A 342 -20.37 -3.17 -8.27
CA LEU A 342 -19.56 -4.05 -7.44
C LEU A 342 -19.77 -3.79 -5.94
N ARG A 343 -19.61 -4.84 -5.12
CA ARG A 343 -19.72 -4.83 -3.65
C ARG A 343 -18.36 -5.19 -3.06
N CYS A 344 -17.42 -4.26 -3.19
CA CYS A 344 -15.98 -4.51 -3.10
C CYS A 344 -15.31 -3.91 -1.88
N CYS A 345 -16.04 -3.08 -1.11
CA CYS A 345 -15.53 -2.34 0.04
C CYS A 345 -16.26 -2.75 1.34
N PRO A 346 -15.73 -2.37 2.52
CA PRO A 346 -16.38 -2.67 3.80
C PRO A 346 -17.77 -2.06 3.99
N TYR A 347 -18.11 -1.02 3.22
CA TYR A 347 -19.37 -0.30 3.29
C TYR A 347 -19.99 -0.11 1.90
N ASP A 348 -21.31 -0.15 1.83
CA ASP A 348 -22.07 0.07 0.60
C ASP A 348 -22.04 1.55 0.14
N SER A 349 -22.75 1.82 -0.95
CA SER A 349 -22.86 3.19 -1.50
C SER A 349 -23.62 4.17 -0.61
N ASP A 350 -24.34 3.70 0.40
CA ASP A 350 -25.06 4.51 1.41
C ASP A 350 -24.34 4.57 2.75
N PHE A 351 -23.11 4.02 2.80
CA PHE A 351 -22.27 3.93 4.00
C PHE A 351 -22.84 3.01 5.09
N LYS A 352 -23.59 1.97 4.69
CA LYS A 352 -23.99 0.89 5.58
C LYS A 352 -22.96 -0.23 5.52
N PRO A 353 -22.65 -0.89 6.65
CA PRO A 353 -21.64 -1.93 6.67
C PRO A 353 -22.06 -3.16 5.85
N HIS A 354 -21.12 -3.69 5.08
CA HIS A 354 -21.18 -5.02 4.46
C HIS A 354 -20.70 -6.11 5.43
N PRO A 355 -21.04 -7.38 5.22
CA PRO A 355 -20.42 -8.52 5.90
C PRO A 355 -18.89 -8.54 5.84
N MET A 356 -18.29 -7.93 4.83
CA MET A 356 -16.85 -7.71 4.72
C MET A 356 -16.28 -6.92 5.91
N ARG A 357 -17.00 -5.90 6.42
CA ARG A 357 -16.58 -5.12 7.60
C ARG A 357 -16.43 -6.02 8.82
N GLU A 358 -17.39 -6.90 9.04
CA GLU A 358 -17.36 -7.85 10.16
C GLU A 358 -16.27 -8.92 9.99
N ALA A 359 -16.04 -9.37 8.75
CA ALA A 359 -14.95 -10.28 8.44
C ALA A 359 -13.58 -9.64 8.76
N ILE A 360 -13.36 -8.37 8.41
CA ILE A 360 -12.15 -7.62 8.77
C ILE A 360 -12.02 -7.50 10.29
N ALA A 361 -13.09 -7.07 11.00
CA ALA A 361 -13.09 -6.92 12.43
C ALA A 361 -12.73 -8.23 13.16
N ALA A 362 -13.35 -9.33 12.73
CA ALA A 362 -13.10 -10.66 13.30
C ALA A 362 -11.67 -11.16 13.04
N SER A 363 -11.11 -10.92 11.84
CA SER A 363 -9.72 -11.27 11.53
C SER A 363 -8.72 -10.43 12.33
N LEU A 364 -8.95 -9.13 12.45
CA LEU A 364 -8.11 -8.25 13.29
C LEU A 364 -8.17 -8.68 14.76
N GLY A 365 -9.37 -8.93 15.30
CA GLY A 365 -9.56 -9.36 16.69
C GLY A 365 -8.98 -10.73 16.99
N GLY A 366 -9.03 -11.67 16.03
CA GLY A 366 -8.45 -13.01 16.15
C GLY A 366 -6.93 -13.07 15.95
N ALA A 367 -6.32 -12.03 15.41
CA ALA A 367 -4.91 -12.01 15.10
C ALA A 367 -4.03 -12.08 16.37
N LYS A 368 -2.87 -12.77 16.26
CA LYS A 368 -1.87 -12.77 17.33
C LYS A 368 -1.35 -11.35 17.53
N ALA A 369 -1.26 -10.91 18.79
CA ALA A 369 -0.67 -9.61 19.09
C ALA A 369 0.78 -9.52 18.56
N ARG A 370 1.17 -8.34 18.09
CA ARG A 370 2.57 -8.01 17.84
C ARG A 370 3.26 -7.76 19.18
N MET A 371 4.46 -8.26 19.33
CA MET A 371 5.28 -7.98 20.52
C MET A 371 5.95 -6.63 20.38
#